data_747180660b8c75d7aba96c3794ab73dc
#
_entry.id   747180660b8c75d7aba96c3794ab73dc
#
_cell.length_a   1.000
_cell.length_b   1.000
_cell.length_c   1.000
_cell.angle_alpha   90.00
_cell.angle_beta   90.00
_cell.angle_gamma   90.00
#
_symmetry.space_group_name_H-M   'P 1'
#
loop_
_entity.id
_entity.type
_entity.pdbx_description
1 polymer ?
#
loop_
_entity_poly.entity_id
_entity_poly.type
_entity_poly.pdbx_seq_one_letter_code
_entity_poly.pdbx_strand_id
1 'polypeptide(L)'
;MYLCHFSSTTLLKKLSGNRRSMAPSLHTLSLLFFFFFFFCFLRLSTAWRPLPRMKNNVTELEFGGYKKYEGSSEFVKLKYHMGPVLTSNITVHIIWYGAWPSAQKRIIREFINSISAAADHRSPSVSGWWKTVQLYTDQTGSNITRSVRLGQEKNDRLLSHGKTLTRLSIQSVIKSAVTAKTKPLPIHPKGGVYLLLTADDVYVEDFCKKCMCAYPFSVPDYIPGLKPLKSPNGEAAIDGMISVIAHEIAEVASNPLANAWYAGEDPSFPVEIADLCEGIYGTGGGGSYTGQMLNDEDGATYNMHGIRRRFLVQWVWNHVVNYCTGPNALD
;
A
#
# COMPACT_ATOMS: atom_id res chain seq x y z
N MET A 1 -7.67 -2.55 -14.96
CA MET A 1 -7.03 -3.36 -13.91
C MET A 1 -6.86 -2.45 -12.71
N TYR A 2 -7.40 -2.82 -11.59
CA TYR A 2 -7.54 -1.93 -10.44
C TYR A 2 -6.99 -2.63 -9.21
N LEU A 3 -6.18 -1.95 -8.47
CA LEU A 3 -5.72 -2.36 -7.16
C LEU A 3 -6.34 -1.47 -6.11
N CYS A 4 -6.72 -2.07 -5.00
CA CYS A 4 -7.37 -1.38 -3.93
C CYS A 4 -6.40 -0.78 -2.92
N HIS A 5 -6.49 0.51 -2.68
CA HIS A 5 -6.03 1.12 -1.46
C HIS A 5 -6.96 0.65 -0.33
N PHE A 6 -6.54 -0.34 0.42
CA PHE A 6 -7.13 -0.68 1.69
C PHE A 6 -6.13 -0.27 2.77
N SER A 7 -6.47 0.74 3.52
CA SER A 7 -5.93 0.81 4.87
C SER A 7 -6.21 -0.55 5.51
N SER A 8 -5.16 -1.31 5.79
CA SER A 8 -5.20 -2.69 6.29
C SER A 8 -5.99 -2.86 7.60
N THR A 9 -6.38 -1.76 8.19
CA THR A 9 -7.08 -1.66 9.46
C THR A 9 -8.47 -2.26 9.52
N THR A 10 -9.18 -2.31 8.41
CA THR A 10 -10.56 -2.80 8.42
C THR A 10 -10.66 -4.32 8.36
N LEU A 11 -9.66 -5.00 7.81
CA LEU A 11 -9.72 -6.44 7.57
C LEU A 11 -9.33 -7.27 8.80
N LEU A 12 -8.28 -6.88 9.51
CA LEU A 12 -7.79 -7.63 10.68
C LEU A 12 -8.63 -7.41 11.94
N LYS A 13 -9.26 -6.24 12.13
CA LYS A 13 -10.15 -5.97 13.26
C LYS A 13 -11.37 -6.90 13.35
N LYS A 14 -11.85 -7.42 12.24
CA LYS A 14 -13.06 -8.27 12.21
C LYS A 14 -12.80 -9.77 12.36
N LEU A 15 -11.56 -10.21 12.15
CA LEU A 15 -11.19 -11.63 12.32
C LEU A 15 -10.73 -11.95 13.76
N SER A 16 -10.32 -10.94 14.54
CA SER A 16 -9.84 -11.10 15.93
C SER A 16 -10.93 -10.92 17.00
N GLY A 17 -12.09 -10.39 16.66
CA GLY A 17 -13.14 -10.01 17.61
C GLY A 17 -14.38 -10.88 17.53
N ASN A 18 -14.37 -12.07 18.14
CA ASN A 18 -15.59 -12.63 18.71
C ASN A 18 -15.31 -13.73 19.74
N ARG A 19 -15.24 -13.37 20.99
CA ARG A 19 -15.70 -14.21 22.13
C ARG A 19 -16.08 -13.31 23.29
N ARG A 20 -17.36 -13.03 23.45
CA ARG A 20 -18.26 -13.23 24.56
C ARG A 20 -19.48 -12.34 24.42
N SER A 21 -20.63 -12.98 24.33
CA SER A 21 -21.94 -12.38 24.32
C SER A 21 -22.28 -11.83 25.71
N MET A 22 -22.84 -10.61 25.74
CA MET A 22 -23.88 -10.23 26.69
C MET A 22 -24.87 -9.36 25.93
N ALA A 23 -26.08 -9.83 25.80
CA ALA A 23 -27.18 -9.11 25.18
C ALA A 23 -27.72 -8.04 26.17
N PRO A 24 -27.85 -6.77 25.77
CA PRO A 24 -28.65 -5.82 26.55
C PRO A 24 -30.11 -5.91 26.14
N SER A 25 -30.99 -5.73 27.12
CA SER A 25 -32.43 -5.87 27.00
C SER A 25 -33.06 -4.82 26.07
N LEU A 26 -34.20 -5.20 25.46
CA LEU A 26 -34.91 -4.51 24.38
C LEU A 26 -35.42 -3.06 24.73
N HIS A 27 -35.30 -2.56 25.94
CA HIS A 27 -35.85 -1.26 26.32
C HIS A 27 -34.89 -0.06 26.26
N THR A 28 -33.60 -0.29 26.06
CA THR A 28 -32.60 0.81 25.95
C THR A 28 -32.30 1.22 24.49
N LEU A 29 -32.82 0.48 23.51
CA LEU A 29 -32.53 0.74 22.08
C LEU A 29 -33.38 1.88 21.47
N SER A 30 -34.52 2.21 22.09
CA SER A 30 -35.44 3.22 21.52
C SER A 30 -35.01 4.67 21.80
N LEU A 31 -34.26 4.93 22.86
CA LEU A 31 -33.84 6.29 23.24
C LEU A 31 -32.53 6.75 22.55
N LEU A 32 -31.69 5.80 22.13
CA LEU A 32 -30.45 6.12 21.42
C LEU A 32 -30.65 6.42 19.91
N PHE A 33 -31.76 5.93 19.31
CA PHE A 33 -32.07 6.21 17.92
C PHE A 33 -32.59 7.63 17.67
N PHE A 34 -33.20 8.29 18.66
CA PHE A 34 -33.69 9.66 18.53
C PHE A 34 -32.60 10.72 18.71
N PHE A 35 -31.54 10.43 19.45
CA PHE A 35 -30.40 11.35 19.59
C PHE A 35 -29.43 11.34 18.39
N PHE A 36 -29.35 10.23 17.66
CA PHE A 36 -28.47 10.13 16.50
C PHE A 36 -29.04 10.85 15.25
N PHE A 37 -30.37 10.96 15.12
CA PHE A 37 -31.00 11.64 13.99
C PHE A 37 -30.98 13.17 14.11
N PHE A 38 -30.89 13.73 15.32
CA PHE A 38 -30.86 15.19 15.53
C PHE A 38 -29.49 15.81 15.33
N PHE A 39 -28.41 15.04 15.46
CA PHE A 39 -27.03 15.51 15.21
C PHE A 39 -26.55 15.37 13.76
N CYS A 40 -27.24 14.59 12.93
CA CYS A 40 -26.88 14.40 11.52
C CYS A 40 -27.36 15.53 10.60
N PHE A 41 -28.28 16.40 11.07
CA PHE A 41 -28.84 17.50 10.24
C PHE A 41 -28.14 18.85 10.43
N LEU A 42 -27.15 18.99 11.29
CA LEU A 42 -26.50 20.27 11.59
C LEU A 42 -25.04 20.39 11.12
N ARG A 43 -24.54 19.48 10.28
CA ARG A 43 -23.22 19.64 9.63
C ARG A 43 -23.21 19.39 8.14
N LEU A 44 -24.09 20.11 7.43
CA LEU A 44 -23.85 20.46 6.03
C LEU A 44 -23.26 21.88 6.00
N SER A 45 -22.05 22.04 6.52
CA SER A 45 -21.23 23.19 6.20
C SER A 45 -20.10 22.72 5.30
N THR A 46 -20.26 23.01 4.03
CA THR A 46 -19.23 22.99 2.98
C THR A 46 -18.01 23.79 3.44
N ALA A 47 -17.05 23.12 4.03
CA ALA A 47 -15.73 23.71 4.25
C ALA A 47 -14.92 23.57 2.94
N TRP A 48 -15.25 24.39 1.97
CA TRP A 48 -14.34 24.72 0.90
C TRP A 48 -13.19 25.51 1.52
N ARG A 49 -12.04 24.90 1.72
CA ARG A 49 -10.82 25.64 2.06
C ARG A 49 -10.25 26.21 0.76
N PRO A 50 -10.17 27.53 0.60
CA PRO A 50 -9.45 28.11 -0.53
C PRO A 50 -7.98 27.78 -0.37
N LEU A 51 -7.36 27.26 -1.43
CA LEU A 51 -5.91 27.09 -1.53
C LEU A 51 -5.23 28.44 -1.25
N PRO A 52 -4.18 28.48 -0.43
CA PRO A 52 -3.44 29.70 -0.19
C PRO A 52 -2.81 30.19 -1.50
N ARG A 53 -3.11 31.43 -1.86
CA ARG A 53 -2.56 32.12 -3.03
C ARG A 53 -1.06 32.30 -2.80
N MET A 54 -0.24 31.55 -3.55
CA MET A 54 1.22 31.76 -3.53
C MET A 54 1.54 33.17 -3.98
N LYS A 55 2.17 33.96 -3.10
CA LYS A 55 2.86 35.16 -3.47
C LYS A 55 4.18 34.76 -4.10
N ASN A 56 4.34 35.06 -5.39
CA ASN A 56 5.61 34.95 -6.10
C ASN A 56 6.60 35.94 -5.53
N ASN A 57 7.56 35.51 -4.73
CA ASN A 57 8.84 36.17 -4.56
C ASN A 57 9.90 35.18 -5.05
N VAL A 58 10.31 35.42 -6.29
CA VAL A 58 11.49 34.80 -6.88
C VAL A 58 12.71 35.51 -6.28
N THR A 59 13.43 34.82 -5.41
CA THR A 59 14.81 35.17 -5.07
C THR A 59 15.66 33.92 -5.14
N GLU A 60 16.62 34.00 -6.05
CA GLU A 60 17.85 33.25 -6.26
C GLU A 60 17.91 31.75 -5.85
N LEU A 61 18.06 30.96 -6.92
CA LEU A 61 18.46 29.55 -6.91
C LEU A 61 19.93 29.45 -6.46
N GLU A 62 20.19 29.09 -5.23
CA GLU A 62 21.44 28.42 -4.88
C GLU A 62 21.39 26.97 -5.36
N PHE A 63 22.18 26.67 -6.38
CA PHE A 63 22.50 25.32 -6.80
C PHE A 63 23.46 24.72 -5.78
N GLY A 64 22.98 23.80 -4.93
CA GLY A 64 23.83 23.11 -3.97
C GLY A 64 23.07 22.65 -2.71
N GLY A 65 21.93 21.98 -2.86
CA GLY A 65 21.27 21.34 -1.74
C GLY A 65 20.31 20.28 -2.30
N TYR A 66 20.41 19.10 -1.80
CA TYR A 66 19.40 18.07 -2.05
C TYR A 66 18.03 18.69 -1.81
N LYS A 67 17.17 18.77 -2.84
CA LYS A 67 15.79 19.19 -2.65
C LYS A 67 15.13 18.17 -1.71
N LYS A 68 15.05 18.51 -0.44
CA LYS A 68 14.14 17.83 0.47
C LYS A 68 12.74 17.99 -0.11
N TYR A 69 12.07 16.89 -0.37
CA TYR A 69 10.67 16.89 -0.79
C TYR A 69 9.84 17.66 0.26
N GLU A 70 8.89 18.51 -0.19
CA GLU A 70 8.06 19.31 0.72
C GLU A 70 7.25 18.44 1.71
N GLY A 71 6.92 17.19 1.35
CA GLY A 71 6.30 16.20 2.23
C GLY A 71 7.26 15.54 3.23
N SER A 72 8.59 15.59 3.00
CA SER A 72 9.64 15.13 3.93
C SER A 72 10.15 16.23 4.86
N SER A 73 9.38 17.30 5.00
CA SER A 73 9.75 18.44 5.81
C SER A 73 9.85 18.08 7.30
N GLU A 74 10.54 18.93 8.06
CA GLU A 74 10.64 18.89 9.53
C GLU A 74 9.28 18.87 10.25
N PHE A 75 8.18 19.09 9.52
CA PHE A 75 6.80 19.09 10.01
C PHE A 75 6.15 17.70 9.99
N VAL A 76 6.65 16.74 9.22
CA VAL A 76 6.11 15.37 9.22
C VAL A 76 6.80 14.57 10.31
N LYS A 77 6.03 14.25 11.35
CA LYS A 77 6.50 13.41 12.46
C LYS A 77 5.78 12.08 12.41
N LEU A 78 6.46 11.08 11.84
CA LEU A 78 6.02 9.71 12.01
C LEU A 78 6.23 9.32 13.47
N LYS A 79 5.16 8.81 14.12
CA LYS A 79 5.17 8.43 15.53
C LYS A 79 4.86 6.96 15.69
N TYR A 80 5.39 6.37 16.75
CA TYR A 80 5.00 5.06 17.22
C TYR A 80 3.90 5.18 18.27
N HIS A 81 2.74 4.54 18.01
CA HIS A 81 1.55 4.61 18.84
C HIS A 81 1.33 3.33 19.68
N MET A 82 2.40 2.63 20.01
CA MET A 82 2.44 1.47 20.92
C MET A 82 1.71 0.21 20.42
N GLY A 83 1.32 0.16 19.15
CA GLY A 83 0.71 -1.03 18.53
C GLY A 83 1.74 -2.08 18.09
N PRO A 84 1.28 -3.29 17.75
CA PRO A 84 2.15 -4.34 17.24
C PRO A 84 2.58 -4.06 15.79
N VAL A 85 3.77 -4.54 15.42
CA VAL A 85 4.18 -4.72 14.03
C VAL A 85 4.26 -6.21 13.69
N LEU A 86 4.41 -6.58 12.43
CA LEU A 86 4.50 -8.00 12.05
C LEU A 86 5.91 -8.56 12.29
N THR A 87 6.15 -9.04 13.50
CA THR A 87 7.42 -9.65 13.91
C THR A 87 7.55 -11.13 13.52
N SER A 88 6.43 -11.83 13.33
CA SER A 88 6.39 -13.23 12.90
C SER A 88 6.43 -13.35 11.37
N ASN A 89 6.81 -14.54 10.85
CA ASN A 89 6.82 -14.80 9.41
C ASN A 89 5.54 -14.35 8.72
N ILE A 90 5.67 -13.47 7.73
CA ILE A 90 4.55 -12.98 6.91
C ILE A 90 4.30 -14.00 5.80
N THR A 91 3.04 -14.43 5.69
CA THR A 91 2.59 -15.31 4.61
C THR A 91 1.51 -14.59 3.81
N VAL A 92 1.83 -14.26 2.55
CA VAL A 92 0.93 -13.53 1.64
C VAL A 92 0.09 -14.53 0.84
N HIS A 93 -1.19 -14.61 1.13
CA HIS A 93 -2.16 -15.40 0.39
C HIS A 93 -2.83 -14.54 -0.68
N ILE A 94 -2.95 -15.05 -1.90
CA ILE A 94 -3.53 -14.28 -3.01
C ILE A 94 -4.88 -14.83 -3.41
N ILE A 95 -5.84 -13.94 -3.57
CA ILE A 95 -7.14 -14.21 -4.17
C ILE A 95 -7.17 -13.51 -5.54
N TRP A 96 -7.15 -14.30 -6.59
CA TRP A 96 -7.26 -13.84 -7.98
C TRP A 96 -8.74 -13.75 -8.35
N TYR A 97 -9.29 -12.54 -8.31
CA TYR A 97 -10.70 -12.29 -8.59
C TYR A 97 -10.88 -11.89 -10.05
N GLY A 98 -11.58 -12.72 -10.82
CA GLY A 98 -11.74 -12.60 -12.26
C GLY A 98 -10.71 -13.40 -13.08
N ALA A 99 -10.58 -13.08 -14.36
CA ALA A 99 -9.70 -13.75 -15.31
C ALA A 99 -8.29 -13.16 -15.28
N TRP A 100 -7.32 -13.94 -14.84
CA TRP A 100 -5.92 -13.51 -14.73
C TRP A 100 -5.00 -14.33 -15.62
N PRO A 101 -4.26 -13.70 -16.56
CA PRO A 101 -3.22 -14.35 -17.35
C PRO A 101 -2.11 -14.92 -16.47
N SER A 102 -1.60 -16.11 -16.85
CA SER A 102 -0.53 -16.77 -16.09
C SER A 102 0.77 -15.96 -16.07
N ALA A 103 1.05 -15.20 -17.14
CA ALA A 103 2.23 -14.32 -17.22
C ALA A 103 2.19 -13.22 -16.17
N GLN A 104 1.05 -12.56 -16.03
CA GLN A 104 0.83 -11.50 -15.04
C GLN A 104 0.95 -12.03 -13.61
N LYS A 105 0.30 -13.16 -13.31
CA LYS A 105 0.42 -13.83 -12.00
C LYS A 105 1.88 -14.15 -11.65
N ARG A 106 2.68 -14.53 -12.65
CA ARG A 106 4.09 -14.86 -12.45
C ARG A 106 4.90 -13.63 -12.02
N ILE A 107 4.66 -12.47 -12.62
CA ILE A 107 5.35 -11.22 -12.25
C ILE A 107 5.12 -10.91 -10.77
N ILE A 108 3.85 -10.94 -10.33
CA ILE A 108 3.46 -10.65 -8.94
C ILE A 108 4.07 -11.67 -7.95
N ARG A 109 4.02 -12.97 -8.28
CA ARG A 109 4.65 -14.01 -7.45
C ARG A 109 6.15 -13.83 -7.31
N GLU A 110 6.83 -13.50 -8.40
CA GLU A 110 8.27 -13.28 -8.40
C GLU A 110 8.65 -12.03 -7.61
N PHE A 111 7.81 -10.98 -7.61
CA PHE A 111 7.99 -9.83 -6.73
C PHE A 111 7.90 -10.23 -5.25
N ILE A 112 6.81 -10.88 -4.83
CA ILE A 112 6.62 -11.29 -3.42
C ILE A 112 7.78 -12.18 -2.94
N ASN A 113 8.21 -13.13 -3.77
CA ASN A 113 9.34 -13.99 -3.45
C ASN A 113 10.67 -13.23 -3.37
N SER A 114 10.80 -12.09 -4.08
CA SER A 114 11.99 -11.26 -4.07
C SER A 114 12.17 -10.47 -2.76
N ILE A 115 11.11 -10.25 -1.99
CA ILE A 115 11.16 -9.50 -0.71
C ILE A 115 12.10 -10.19 0.28
N SER A 116 12.06 -11.52 0.36
CA SER A 116 12.88 -12.33 1.29
C SER A 116 14.06 -13.02 0.64
N ALA A 117 14.40 -12.63 -0.58
CA ALA A 117 15.52 -13.24 -1.30
C ALA A 117 16.84 -13.04 -0.54
N ALA A 118 17.73 -14.02 -0.65
CA ALA A 118 19.06 -13.91 -0.08
C ALA A 118 19.84 -12.71 -0.66
N ALA A 119 20.79 -12.17 0.12
CA ALA A 119 21.55 -10.95 -0.23
C ALA A 119 22.47 -11.09 -1.47
N ASP A 120 22.46 -12.23 -2.11
CA ASP A 120 23.26 -12.64 -3.27
C ASP A 120 22.84 -11.98 -4.59
N HIS A 121 21.76 -11.20 -4.53
CA HIS A 121 21.20 -10.57 -5.71
C HIS A 121 21.80 -9.17 -5.94
N ARG A 122 21.83 -8.78 -7.20
CA ARG A 122 22.32 -7.48 -7.66
C ARG A 122 21.71 -6.34 -6.84
N SER A 123 22.54 -5.44 -6.34
CA SER A 123 22.08 -4.19 -5.73
C SER A 123 21.85 -3.15 -6.84
N PRO A 124 20.82 -2.28 -6.72
CA PRO A 124 19.78 -2.22 -5.70
C PRO A 124 18.75 -3.38 -5.82
N SER A 125 18.19 -3.86 -4.72
CA SER A 125 17.31 -5.03 -4.74
C SER A 125 16.04 -4.86 -3.91
N VAL A 126 14.98 -5.64 -4.24
CA VAL A 126 13.73 -5.68 -3.48
C VAL A 126 13.98 -6.10 -2.03
N SER A 127 14.89 -7.05 -1.79
CA SER A 127 15.26 -7.43 -0.43
C SER A 127 16.04 -6.33 0.32
N GLY A 128 16.78 -5.49 -0.41
CA GLY A 128 17.41 -4.29 0.13
C GLY A 128 16.37 -3.25 0.56
N TRP A 129 15.34 -3.03 -0.25
CA TRP A 129 14.21 -2.17 0.08
C TRP A 129 13.49 -2.64 1.35
N TRP A 130 13.26 -3.94 1.50
CA TRP A 130 12.61 -4.50 2.68
C TRP A 130 13.41 -4.30 3.97
N LYS A 131 14.74 -4.14 3.90
CA LYS A 131 15.55 -3.80 5.07
C LYS A 131 15.15 -2.47 5.70
N THR A 132 14.68 -1.49 4.93
CA THR A 132 14.16 -0.23 5.49
C THR A 132 12.87 -0.49 6.28
N VAL A 133 11.97 -1.35 5.77
CA VAL A 133 10.76 -1.75 6.50
C VAL A 133 11.10 -2.50 7.79
N GLN A 134 12.15 -3.30 7.81
CA GLN A 134 12.60 -4.02 9.00
C GLN A 134 13.15 -3.11 10.11
N LEU A 135 13.41 -1.84 9.87
CA LEU A 135 13.83 -0.90 10.92
C LEU A 135 12.71 -0.62 11.94
N TYR A 136 11.47 -0.83 11.56
CA TYR A 136 10.31 -0.57 12.41
C TYR A 136 10.13 -1.66 13.46
N THR A 137 9.88 -1.25 14.70
CA THR A 137 9.79 -2.14 15.86
C THR A 137 8.47 -2.00 16.58
N ASP A 138 8.10 -3.03 17.36
CA ASP A 138 7.02 -2.96 18.33
C ASP A 138 7.51 -2.42 19.69
N GLN A 139 6.64 -2.39 20.68
CA GLN A 139 6.93 -1.93 22.04
C GLN A 139 7.95 -2.79 22.79
N THR A 140 8.23 -3.99 22.30
CA THR A 140 9.26 -4.87 22.88
C THR A 140 10.63 -4.69 22.25
N GLY A 141 10.73 -3.81 21.24
CA GLY A 141 11.92 -3.61 20.42
C GLY A 141 12.12 -4.71 19.36
N SER A 142 11.11 -5.54 19.13
CA SER A 142 11.16 -6.58 18.09
C SER A 142 10.91 -5.98 16.72
N ASN A 143 11.85 -6.19 15.80
CA ASN A 143 11.76 -5.69 14.43
C ASN A 143 10.72 -6.44 13.58
N ILE A 144 10.22 -5.79 12.55
CA ILE A 144 9.48 -6.46 11.48
C ILE A 144 10.31 -7.60 10.91
N THR A 145 9.64 -8.72 10.65
CA THR A 145 10.31 -9.93 10.17
C THR A 145 10.98 -9.75 8.81
N ARG A 146 12.10 -10.42 8.61
CA ARG A 146 12.72 -10.58 7.29
C ARG A 146 11.92 -11.53 6.37
N SER A 147 11.15 -12.44 6.96
CA SER A 147 10.52 -13.55 6.23
C SER A 147 9.15 -13.16 5.69
N VAL A 148 9.09 -12.86 4.39
CA VAL A 148 7.84 -12.69 3.63
C VAL A 148 7.77 -13.81 2.60
N ARG A 149 6.71 -14.61 2.63
CA ARG A 149 6.57 -15.80 1.77
C ARG A 149 5.25 -15.76 1.02
N LEU A 150 5.26 -16.21 -0.22
CA LEU A 150 4.04 -16.50 -0.94
C LEU A 150 3.37 -17.72 -0.30
N GLY A 151 2.10 -17.57 0.08
CA GLY A 151 1.26 -18.61 0.64
C GLY A 151 0.40 -19.31 -0.42
N GLN A 152 -0.74 -19.82 0.02
CA GLN A 152 -1.71 -20.44 -0.88
C GLN A 152 -2.46 -19.36 -1.67
N GLU A 153 -2.91 -19.76 -2.86
CA GLU A 153 -3.65 -18.90 -3.77
C GLU A 153 -5.03 -19.48 -4.08
N LYS A 154 -6.00 -18.60 -4.29
CA LYS A 154 -7.34 -18.97 -4.71
C LYS A 154 -7.74 -18.22 -5.96
N ASN A 155 -8.38 -18.92 -6.91
CA ASN A 155 -8.91 -18.28 -8.11
C ASN A 155 -10.43 -18.22 -8.02
N ASP A 156 -10.98 -17.02 -8.15
CA ASP A 156 -12.41 -16.77 -8.27
C ASP A 156 -12.72 -16.22 -9.67
N ARG A 157 -12.67 -17.12 -10.65
CA ARG A 157 -12.91 -16.76 -12.05
C ARG A 157 -14.36 -16.45 -12.37
N LEU A 158 -15.27 -16.94 -11.53
CA LEU A 158 -16.71 -16.77 -11.74
C LEU A 158 -17.25 -15.50 -11.08
N LEU A 159 -16.38 -14.69 -10.46
CA LEU A 159 -16.77 -13.43 -9.82
C LEU A 159 -17.89 -13.65 -8.80
N SER A 160 -17.65 -14.50 -7.81
CA SER A 160 -18.65 -14.99 -6.84
C SER A 160 -19.45 -13.89 -6.13
N HIS A 161 -18.95 -12.66 -6.13
CA HIS A 161 -19.59 -11.45 -5.56
C HIS A 161 -19.88 -10.38 -6.62
N GLY A 162 -19.92 -10.76 -7.91
CA GLY A 162 -20.24 -9.87 -9.03
C GLY A 162 -19.05 -9.05 -9.54
N LYS A 163 -19.31 -8.24 -10.57
CA LYS A 163 -18.29 -7.39 -11.23
C LYS A 163 -18.06 -6.06 -10.53
N THR A 164 -18.94 -5.66 -9.63
CA THR A 164 -18.82 -4.43 -8.84
C THR A 164 -18.63 -4.80 -7.38
N LEU A 165 -17.47 -4.46 -6.84
CA LEU A 165 -17.13 -4.73 -5.46
C LEU A 165 -17.17 -3.45 -4.63
N THR A 166 -17.84 -3.52 -3.48
CA THR A 166 -17.79 -2.55 -2.40
C THR A 166 -16.80 -3.02 -1.34
N ARG A 167 -16.45 -2.16 -0.39
CA ARG A 167 -15.62 -2.55 0.78
C ARG A 167 -16.23 -3.77 1.52
N LEU A 168 -17.56 -3.84 1.62
CA LEU A 168 -18.25 -4.96 2.28
C LEU A 168 -18.17 -6.25 1.45
N SER A 169 -18.35 -6.17 0.14
CA SER A 169 -18.25 -7.35 -0.72
C SER A 169 -16.82 -7.89 -0.79
N ILE A 170 -15.81 -7.03 -0.74
CA ILE A 170 -14.39 -7.45 -0.63
C ILE A 170 -14.16 -8.26 0.66
N GLN A 171 -14.66 -7.78 1.80
CA GLN A 171 -14.59 -8.56 3.05
C GLN A 171 -15.28 -9.92 2.91
N SER A 172 -16.40 -9.96 2.19
CA SER A 172 -17.15 -11.20 1.92
C SER A 172 -16.38 -12.16 1.02
N VAL A 173 -15.68 -11.65 -0.01
CA VAL A 173 -14.78 -12.46 -0.86
C VAL A 173 -13.69 -13.12 -0.01
N ILE A 174 -13.01 -12.35 0.84
CA ILE A 174 -11.95 -12.89 1.69
C ILE A 174 -12.51 -13.89 2.70
N LYS A 175 -13.63 -13.55 3.35
CA LYS A 175 -14.32 -14.47 4.26
C LYS A 175 -14.65 -15.77 3.56
N SER A 176 -15.23 -15.71 2.36
CA SER A 176 -15.56 -16.90 1.55
C SER A 176 -14.31 -17.70 1.18
N ALA A 177 -13.19 -17.04 0.94
CA ALA A 177 -11.95 -17.74 0.62
C ALA A 177 -11.37 -18.53 1.80
N VAL A 178 -11.42 -17.97 3.02
CA VAL A 178 -10.89 -18.62 4.23
C VAL A 178 -11.86 -19.61 4.88
N THR A 179 -13.17 -19.51 4.59
CA THR A 179 -14.20 -20.42 5.13
C THR A 179 -14.71 -21.43 4.10
N ALA A 180 -14.10 -21.52 2.93
CA ALA A 180 -14.53 -22.43 1.86
C ALA A 180 -14.51 -23.89 2.32
N LYS A 181 -15.53 -24.66 1.92
CA LYS A 181 -15.61 -26.10 2.22
C LYS A 181 -14.49 -26.90 1.56
N THR A 182 -14.03 -26.44 0.39
CA THR A 182 -12.96 -27.09 -0.37
C THR A 182 -11.78 -26.12 -0.51
N LYS A 183 -10.58 -26.57 -0.12
CA LYS A 183 -9.34 -25.82 -0.20
C LYS A 183 -9.49 -24.38 0.36
N PRO A 184 -9.87 -24.22 1.65
CA PRO A 184 -9.88 -22.89 2.27
C PRO A 184 -8.47 -22.32 2.32
N LEU A 185 -8.35 -21.01 2.24
CA LEU A 185 -7.07 -20.36 2.55
C LEU A 185 -6.80 -20.48 4.06
N PRO A 186 -5.57 -20.85 4.46
CA PRO A 186 -5.21 -20.95 5.87
C PRO A 186 -5.35 -19.63 6.61
N ILE A 187 -5.75 -19.66 7.87
CA ILE A 187 -5.77 -18.48 8.74
C ILE A 187 -4.51 -18.49 9.58
N HIS A 188 -3.69 -17.43 9.42
CA HIS A 188 -2.47 -17.21 10.20
C HIS A 188 -2.63 -15.95 11.05
N PRO A 189 -3.06 -16.05 12.33
CA PRO A 189 -3.42 -14.88 13.14
C PRO A 189 -2.29 -13.88 13.39
N LYS A 190 -1.04 -14.30 13.30
CA LYS A 190 0.15 -13.47 13.63
C LYS A 190 0.90 -12.93 12.41
N GLY A 191 0.59 -13.37 11.20
CA GLY A 191 1.37 -12.98 10.01
C GLY A 191 0.71 -13.36 8.69
N GLY A 192 -0.60 -13.67 8.67
CA GLY A 192 -1.35 -13.92 7.43
C GLY A 192 -1.81 -12.62 6.79
N VAL A 193 -1.37 -12.36 5.57
CA VAL A 193 -1.82 -11.24 4.73
C VAL A 193 -2.63 -11.83 3.57
N TYR A 194 -3.81 -11.26 3.31
CA TYR A 194 -4.68 -11.70 2.22
C TYR A 194 -4.79 -10.60 1.18
N LEU A 195 -4.18 -10.83 0.04
CA LEU A 195 -4.15 -9.90 -1.08
C LEU A 195 -5.25 -10.26 -2.08
N LEU A 196 -6.25 -9.40 -2.21
CA LEU A 196 -7.29 -9.53 -3.24
C LEU A 196 -6.90 -8.73 -4.46
N LEU A 197 -6.67 -9.40 -5.57
CA LEU A 197 -6.32 -8.80 -6.86
C LEU A 197 -7.47 -8.96 -7.84
N THR A 198 -8.01 -7.85 -8.31
CA THR A 198 -9.15 -7.82 -9.25
C THR A 198 -8.66 -7.74 -10.70
N ALA A 199 -9.33 -8.48 -11.59
CA ALA A 199 -9.10 -8.39 -13.03
C ALA A 199 -9.61 -7.04 -13.57
N ASP A 200 -9.22 -6.71 -14.80
CA ASP A 200 -9.51 -5.44 -15.47
C ASP A 200 -11.00 -5.16 -15.73
N ASP A 201 -11.82 -6.21 -15.77
CA ASP A 201 -13.26 -6.13 -15.95
C ASP A 201 -14.05 -6.04 -14.63
N VAL A 202 -13.37 -5.90 -13.49
CA VAL A 202 -13.96 -5.76 -12.16
C VAL A 202 -13.87 -4.31 -11.71
N TYR A 203 -15.00 -3.72 -11.39
CA TYR A 203 -15.10 -2.39 -10.80
C TYR A 203 -15.05 -2.50 -9.26
N VAL A 204 -14.26 -1.65 -8.64
CA VAL A 204 -14.20 -1.52 -7.18
C VAL A 204 -14.62 -0.12 -6.79
N GLU A 205 -15.57 -0.02 -5.85
CA GLU A 205 -16.07 1.26 -5.32
C GLU A 205 -14.92 2.05 -4.66
N ASP A 206 -14.95 3.37 -4.85
CA ASP A 206 -13.95 4.32 -4.34
C ASP A 206 -12.53 4.10 -4.90
N PHE A 207 -12.43 3.33 -5.99
CA PHE A 207 -11.15 3.00 -6.62
C PHE A 207 -10.86 3.87 -7.82
N CYS A 208 -9.55 4.03 -7.98
CA CYS A 208 -8.90 4.70 -9.08
C CYS A 208 -9.65 4.57 -10.40
N LYS A 209 -10.37 5.61 -10.79
CA LYS A 209 -10.93 5.72 -12.13
C LYS A 209 -9.82 6.24 -13.05
N LYS A 210 -9.37 5.39 -13.99
CA LYS A 210 -8.39 5.68 -15.07
C LYS A 210 -6.92 5.89 -14.65
N CYS A 211 -6.08 5.04 -15.19
CA CYS A 211 -4.61 5.20 -15.42
C CYS A 211 -3.70 5.55 -14.23
N MET A 212 -4.18 6.15 -13.15
CA MET A 212 -3.31 6.57 -12.03
C MET A 212 -2.70 5.40 -11.27
N CYS A 213 -3.38 4.25 -11.22
CA CYS A 213 -2.87 3.05 -10.54
C CYS A 213 -1.70 2.37 -11.29
N ALA A 214 -1.37 2.79 -12.49
CA ALA A 214 -0.24 2.31 -13.27
C ALA A 214 0.86 3.36 -13.44
N TYR A 215 0.77 4.49 -12.72
CA TYR A 215 1.81 5.51 -12.73
C TYR A 215 3.13 4.91 -12.19
N PRO A 216 4.29 5.22 -12.77
CA PRO A 216 4.54 6.16 -13.88
C PRO A 216 4.52 5.50 -15.28
N PHE A 217 4.08 4.25 -15.41
CA PHE A 217 4.00 3.52 -16.69
C PHE A 217 2.75 3.86 -17.49
N SER A 218 1.78 4.51 -16.87
CA SER A 218 0.63 5.14 -17.50
C SER A 218 0.49 6.55 -16.92
N VAL A 219 0.26 7.52 -17.78
CA VAL A 219 0.16 8.93 -17.39
C VAL A 219 -1.21 9.46 -17.77
N PRO A 220 -1.78 10.41 -17.01
CA PRO A 220 -3.05 11.01 -17.34
C PRO A 220 -2.97 11.83 -18.64
N ASP A 221 -3.96 11.70 -19.51
CA ASP A 221 -4.05 12.43 -20.78
C ASP A 221 -4.13 13.96 -20.62
N TYR A 222 -4.52 14.43 -19.43
CA TYR A 222 -4.67 15.85 -19.13
C TYR A 222 -3.36 16.56 -18.78
N ILE A 223 -2.23 15.83 -18.72
CA ILE A 223 -0.90 16.42 -18.50
C ILE A 223 -0.14 16.47 -19.83
N PRO A 224 -0.13 17.62 -20.53
CA PRO A 224 0.53 17.73 -21.82
C PRO A 224 2.03 17.47 -21.72
N GLY A 225 2.57 16.65 -22.64
CA GLY A 225 3.99 16.40 -22.75
C GLY A 225 4.58 15.38 -21.76
N LEU A 226 3.81 14.90 -20.80
CA LEU A 226 4.22 13.81 -19.92
C LEU A 226 4.16 12.49 -20.69
N LYS A 227 5.30 11.81 -20.82
CA LYS A 227 5.37 10.49 -21.47
C LYS A 227 5.44 9.40 -20.42
N PRO A 228 4.70 8.28 -20.61
CA PRO A 228 4.81 7.14 -19.73
C PRO A 228 6.20 6.53 -19.80
N LEU A 229 6.71 6.04 -18.68
CA LEU A 229 7.94 5.26 -18.63
C LEU A 229 7.73 3.89 -19.27
N LYS A 230 8.78 3.32 -19.83
CA LYS A 230 8.73 1.95 -20.34
C LYS A 230 8.81 0.96 -19.19
N SER A 231 7.82 0.09 -19.09
CA SER A 231 7.71 -0.88 -17.99
C SER A 231 8.75 -1.99 -18.10
N PRO A 232 9.35 -2.45 -16.99
CA PRO A 232 10.47 -3.38 -16.98
C PRO A 232 10.08 -4.83 -17.34
N ASN A 233 8.80 -5.17 -17.24
CA ASN A 233 8.30 -6.51 -17.55
C ASN A 233 7.38 -6.56 -18.77
N GLY A 234 7.21 -5.43 -19.49
CA GLY A 234 6.34 -5.32 -20.65
C GLY A 234 4.84 -5.29 -20.35
N GLU A 235 4.48 -5.21 -19.07
CA GLU A 235 3.10 -5.24 -18.57
C GLU A 235 2.88 -4.00 -17.68
N ALA A 236 2.72 -2.83 -18.28
CA ALA A 236 2.67 -1.53 -17.60
C ALA A 236 1.72 -1.50 -16.39
N ALA A 237 0.54 -2.09 -16.55
CA ALA A 237 -0.45 -2.15 -15.47
C ALA A 237 0.00 -3.05 -14.30
N ILE A 238 0.68 -4.17 -14.59
CA ILE A 238 1.20 -5.06 -13.54
C ILE A 238 2.40 -4.43 -12.86
N ASP A 239 3.30 -3.81 -13.63
CA ASP A 239 4.48 -3.15 -13.10
C ASP A 239 4.10 -1.98 -12.18
N GLY A 240 3.08 -1.19 -12.55
CA GLY A 240 2.51 -0.18 -11.64
C GLY A 240 1.86 -0.80 -10.40
N MET A 241 1.12 -1.90 -10.56
CA MET A 241 0.51 -2.63 -9.46
C MET A 241 1.55 -3.16 -8.45
N ILE A 242 2.74 -3.56 -8.91
CA ILE A 242 3.82 -4.01 -8.02
C ILE A 242 4.19 -2.92 -7.01
N SER A 243 4.27 -1.66 -7.44
CA SER A 243 4.54 -0.56 -6.52
C SER A 243 3.46 -0.42 -5.44
N VAL A 244 2.19 -0.55 -5.83
CA VAL A 244 1.07 -0.49 -4.88
C VAL A 244 1.05 -1.72 -3.95
N ILE A 245 1.33 -2.91 -4.44
CA ILE A 245 1.47 -4.12 -3.60
C ILE A 245 2.61 -3.94 -2.58
N ALA A 246 3.72 -3.35 -2.99
CA ALA A 246 4.85 -3.07 -2.11
C ALA A 246 4.46 -2.06 -1.01
N HIS A 247 3.81 -0.96 -1.39
CA HIS A 247 3.25 0.06 -0.51
C HIS A 247 2.40 -0.60 0.59
N GLU A 248 1.36 -1.33 0.20
CA GLU A 248 0.42 -1.96 1.12
C GLU A 248 1.07 -3.02 2.03
N ILE A 249 2.01 -3.82 1.51
CA ILE A 249 2.71 -4.81 2.33
C ILE A 249 3.60 -4.13 3.37
N ALA A 250 4.25 -3.01 3.03
CA ALA A 250 5.06 -2.26 3.98
C ALA A 250 4.22 -1.67 5.11
N GLU A 251 3.06 -1.11 4.79
CA GLU A 251 2.12 -0.54 5.76
C GLU A 251 1.48 -1.60 6.65
N VAL A 252 0.97 -2.69 6.06
CA VAL A 252 0.47 -3.83 6.85
C VAL A 252 1.54 -4.36 7.81
N ALA A 253 2.80 -4.36 7.41
CA ALA A 253 3.87 -4.85 8.28
C ALA A 253 4.17 -3.89 9.44
N SER A 254 4.13 -2.59 9.20
CA SER A 254 4.48 -1.55 10.18
C SER A 254 3.30 -1.08 11.03
N ASN A 255 2.07 -1.26 10.55
CA ASN A 255 0.85 -0.76 11.22
C ASN A 255 -0.37 -1.68 11.05
N PRO A 256 -0.28 -3.00 11.35
CA PRO A 256 -1.31 -3.99 11.01
C PRO A 256 -2.68 -3.73 11.64
N LEU A 257 -2.75 -2.93 12.70
CA LEU A 257 -3.98 -2.63 13.44
C LEU A 257 -4.29 -1.13 13.51
N ALA A 258 -3.67 -0.29 12.69
CA ALA A 258 -3.77 1.17 12.68
C ALA A 258 -3.48 1.82 14.03
N ASN A 259 -2.55 1.28 14.77
CA ASN A 259 -2.19 1.78 16.11
C ASN A 259 -0.69 1.62 16.40
N ALA A 260 0.15 1.45 15.35
CA ALA A 260 1.59 1.31 15.49
C ALA A 260 2.33 2.51 14.89
N TRP A 261 2.76 2.46 13.64
CA TRP A 261 3.57 3.50 13.04
C TRP A 261 2.80 4.33 12.00
N TYR A 262 2.43 5.57 12.34
CA TYR A 262 1.80 6.52 11.42
C TYR A 262 2.03 7.97 11.88
N ALA A 263 1.86 8.92 10.97
CA ALA A 263 1.88 10.34 11.25
C ALA A 263 0.47 10.84 11.61
N GLY A 264 0.41 11.83 12.50
CA GLY A 264 -0.87 12.34 13.02
C GLY A 264 -1.36 11.60 14.26
N GLU A 265 -2.54 11.99 14.74
CA GLU A 265 -3.14 11.46 15.98
C GLU A 265 -4.42 10.66 15.70
N ASP A 266 -4.96 10.71 14.49
CA ASP A 266 -6.21 10.04 14.14
C ASP A 266 -5.94 8.66 13.50
N PRO A 267 -6.19 7.55 14.22
CA PRO A 267 -6.00 6.21 13.70
C PRO A 267 -7.01 5.81 12.61
N SER A 268 -8.05 6.62 12.38
CA SER A 268 -9.06 6.34 11.35
C SER A 268 -8.56 6.70 9.94
N PHE A 269 -7.59 7.61 9.87
CA PHE A 269 -6.95 8.07 8.63
C PHE A 269 -5.44 8.21 8.86
N PRO A 270 -4.74 7.09 9.12
CA PRO A 270 -3.31 7.12 9.37
C PRO A 270 -2.58 7.51 8.07
N VAL A 271 -1.57 8.36 8.17
CA VAL A 271 -0.59 8.57 7.10
C VAL A 271 0.60 7.69 7.41
N GLU A 272 0.81 6.66 6.63
CA GLU A 272 1.71 5.55 6.96
C GLU A 272 3.06 5.69 6.25
N ILE A 273 3.92 4.71 6.41
CA ILE A 273 5.33 4.79 5.99
C ILE A 273 5.52 4.88 4.47
N ALA A 274 4.60 4.37 3.68
CA ALA A 274 4.66 4.45 2.24
C ALA A 274 3.89 5.66 1.70
N ASP A 275 2.80 6.08 2.36
CA ASP A 275 2.08 7.32 2.05
C ASP A 275 3.00 8.54 2.05
N LEU A 276 3.90 8.63 3.03
CA LEU A 276 4.87 9.72 3.14
C LEU A 276 5.85 9.81 1.97
N CYS A 277 5.96 8.73 1.19
CA CYS A 277 6.89 8.62 0.06
C CYS A 277 6.17 8.39 -1.27
N GLU A 278 4.88 8.74 -1.36
CA GLU A 278 4.10 8.52 -2.56
C GLU A 278 4.76 9.18 -3.79
N GLY A 279 4.92 8.39 -4.86
CA GLY A 279 5.52 8.84 -6.11
C GLY A 279 7.05 8.98 -6.11
N ILE A 280 7.75 8.64 -5.02
CA ILE A 280 9.22 8.71 -4.92
C ILE A 280 9.82 7.32 -5.19
N TYR A 281 10.65 7.23 -6.24
CA TYR A 281 11.30 5.99 -6.67
C TYR A 281 12.82 6.09 -6.73
N GLY A 282 13.37 7.27 -6.52
CA GLY A 282 14.81 7.51 -6.60
C GLY A 282 15.21 8.86 -5.99
N THR A 283 16.51 9.11 -5.89
CA THR A 283 17.08 10.36 -5.36
C THR A 283 16.54 11.57 -6.11
N GLY A 284 16.18 12.61 -5.36
CA GLY A 284 15.57 13.84 -5.86
C GLY A 284 14.11 13.73 -6.25
N GLY A 285 13.46 12.57 -6.03
CA GLY A 285 12.04 12.38 -6.27
C GLY A 285 11.16 13.27 -5.41
N GLY A 286 10.01 13.66 -5.94
CA GLY A 286 9.01 14.49 -5.26
C GLY A 286 8.15 15.28 -6.23
N GLY A 287 6.91 15.57 -5.84
CA GLY A 287 5.92 16.15 -6.74
C GLY A 287 5.66 15.28 -7.95
N SER A 288 5.79 15.81 -9.15
CA SER A 288 5.64 15.06 -10.40
C SER A 288 6.91 14.35 -10.88
N TYR A 289 8.04 14.54 -10.19
CA TYR A 289 9.31 13.91 -10.53
C TYR A 289 9.52 12.65 -9.69
N THR A 290 9.66 11.51 -10.35
CA THR A 290 9.80 10.18 -9.72
C THR A 290 11.16 9.94 -9.06
N GLY A 291 12.15 10.78 -9.31
CA GLY A 291 13.53 10.62 -8.85
C GLY A 291 14.42 9.94 -9.90
N GLN A 292 15.70 9.80 -9.56
CA GLN A 292 16.69 9.14 -10.42
C GLN A 292 16.49 7.62 -10.36
N MET A 293 16.25 7.03 -11.53
CA MET A 293 15.99 5.60 -11.70
C MET A 293 17.03 4.97 -12.62
N LEU A 294 17.04 3.66 -12.65
CA LEU A 294 17.86 2.87 -13.56
C LEU A 294 17.12 2.62 -14.87
N ASN A 295 17.88 2.60 -15.97
CA ASN A 295 17.36 2.21 -17.28
C ASN A 295 18.14 1.01 -17.79
N ASP A 296 17.44 0.11 -18.44
CA ASP A 296 18.07 -0.99 -19.15
C ASP A 296 18.45 -0.59 -20.58
N GLU A 297 19.19 -1.45 -21.27
CA GLU A 297 19.59 -1.27 -22.68
C GLU A 297 18.40 -1.07 -23.61
N ASP A 298 17.27 -1.73 -23.30
CA ASP A 298 16.03 -1.60 -24.05
C ASP A 298 15.21 -0.35 -23.68
N GLY A 299 15.69 0.48 -22.74
CA GLY A 299 15.04 1.69 -22.25
C GLY A 299 13.97 1.43 -21.18
N ALA A 300 13.81 0.20 -20.68
CA ALA A 300 12.93 -0.10 -19.58
C ALA A 300 13.41 0.54 -18.27
N THR A 301 12.51 1.17 -17.55
CA THR A 301 12.81 1.92 -16.32
C THR A 301 12.49 1.09 -15.09
N TYR A 302 13.43 1.03 -14.16
CA TYR A 302 13.29 0.30 -12.89
C TYR A 302 14.17 0.94 -11.81
N ASN A 303 14.01 0.49 -10.56
CA ASN A 303 14.89 0.91 -9.47
C ASN A 303 15.40 -0.24 -8.60
N MET A 304 14.91 -1.46 -8.82
CA MET A 304 15.30 -2.62 -8.00
C MET A 304 15.35 -3.90 -8.81
N HIS A 305 16.32 -4.74 -8.47
CA HIS A 305 16.40 -6.12 -8.95
C HIS A 305 15.62 -7.06 -8.01
N GLY A 306 14.81 -7.94 -8.59
CA GLY A 306 14.29 -9.13 -7.92
C GLY A 306 15.08 -10.37 -8.32
N ILE A 307 14.58 -11.55 -7.95
CA ILE A 307 15.24 -12.85 -8.23
C ILE A 307 15.48 -13.06 -9.73
N ARG A 308 14.50 -12.75 -10.56
CA ARG A 308 14.56 -12.99 -12.03
C ARG A 308 14.11 -11.79 -12.86
N ARG A 309 13.65 -10.72 -12.21
CA ARG A 309 13.05 -9.56 -12.85
C ARG A 309 13.55 -8.28 -12.25
N ARG A 310 13.24 -7.19 -12.90
CA ARG A 310 13.42 -5.83 -12.41
C ARG A 310 12.05 -5.26 -12.08
N PHE A 311 12.03 -4.40 -11.06
CA PHE A 311 10.80 -3.80 -10.57
C PHE A 311 11.01 -2.30 -10.35
N LEU A 312 9.95 -1.54 -10.48
CA LEU A 312 9.87 -0.16 -10.01
C LEU A 312 9.05 -0.17 -8.73
N VAL A 313 9.69 0.10 -7.61
CA VAL A 313 9.07 0.05 -6.29
C VAL A 313 9.24 1.40 -5.62
N GLN A 314 8.15 1.94 -5.11
CA GLN A 314 8.15 3.18 -4.35
C GLN A 314 9.03 3.06 -3.10
N TRP A 315 9.76 4.12 -2.77
CA TRP A 315 10.51 4.23 -1.54
C TRP A 315 9.58 4.25 -0.33
N VAL A 316 10.13 4.03 0.86
CA VAL A 316 9.41 4.13 2.12
C VAL A 316 10.12 5.07 3.07
N TRP A 317 9.38 5.63 4.01
CA TRP A 317 9.94 6.47 5.06
C TRP A 317 10.90 5.68 5.92
N ASN A 318 12.03 6.27 6.21
CA ASN A 318 13.02 5.73 7.14
C ASN A 318 13.00 6.60 8.40
N HIS A 319 12.42 6.09 9.47
CA HIS A 319 12.24 6.83 10.72
C HIS A 319 13.56 7.15 11.45
N VAL A 320 14.65 6.48 11.11
CA VAL A 320 15.97 6.72 11.71
C VAL A 320 16.58 8.02 11.17
N VAL A 321 16.41 8.26 9.87
CA VAL A 321 16.95 9.45 9.18
C VAL A 321 15.89 10.50 8.86
N ASN A 322 14.60 10.17 9.10
CA ASN A 322 13.44 11.04 8.87
C ASN A 322 13.29 11.56 7.44
N TYR A 323 13.48 10.69 6.45
CA TYR A 323 13.16 10.95 5.04
C TYR A 323 12.92 9.65 4.27
N CYS A 324 12.40 9.78 3.04
CA CYS A 324 12.17 8.65 2.15
C CYS A 324 13.49 8.08 1.66
N THR A 325 13.67 6.76 1.80
CA THR A 325 14.89 6.07 1.33
C THR A 325 14.55 4.83 0.52
N GLY A 326 15.50 4.42 -0.31
CA GLY A 326 15.45 3.17 -1.05
C GLY A 326 16.84 2.70 -1.45
N PRO A 327 17.01 1.45 -1.88
CA PRO A 327 18.31 0.84 -2.12
C PRO A 327 19.06 1.40 -3.35
N ASN A 328 18.41 2.20 -4.18
CA ASN A 328 18.99 2.92 -5.30
C ASN A 328 19.28 4.39 -4.98
N ALA A 329 19.28 4.78 -3.70
CA ALA A 329 19.72 6.10 -3.30
C ALA A 329 21.16 6.33 -3.76
N LEU A 330 21.41 7.53 -4.29
CA LEU A 330 22.75 8.02 -4.56
C LEU A 330 23.18 8.78 -3.31
N ASP A 331 24.29 8.36 -2.72
CA ASP A 331 24.91 8.98 -1.54
C ASP A 331 25.55 10.33 -1.91
#